data_9c3cbbeec9f1a750e9e49c13425c767b
#
_entry.id   9c3cbbeec9f1a750e9e49c13425c767b
#
_cell.length_a   1.000
_cell.length_b   1.000
_cell.length_c   1.000
_cell.angle_alpha   90.00
_cell.angle_beta   90.00
_cell.angle_gamma   90.00
#
_symmetry.space_group_name_H-M   'P 1'
#
loop_
_entity.id
_entity.type
_entity.pdbx_description
1 polymer ?
#
loop_
_entity_poly.entity_id
_entity_poly.type
_entity_poly.pdbx_seq_one_letter_code
_entity_poly.pdbx_strand_id
1 'polypeptide(L)'
;MAEPGPEPFATRTLLPVIVLGGIAVACFIALGAVRLANAQAAFVCALLVGLCAFALSIRPVPRAVYVRESPLPTRPPPFALMIESLADPVLLVSGADPGDFGDRRYIFANAAARELLRLQRDDGPLTTAIRAPEVLAAVEDALFSGAATCANWHSRGAQERFWQVRVLSLPAATDAETATPGARLALLTFHDETEIRRSEATRADFLANASHELRTPLASLAGFVETLRGHARDDATARDKFLAIMQTQAERMRHLIDDLMSLSRIELTEHIRPSGRTDLAAAVGDVIDALSPQAEMRDVTFKLNMPLSGAATAIGDRDQIIQVAQNLVENAIKYTSPGGVVVVSVEADVDARDAVAPRDPGQAHLSLLTPDRAPDQRYVALRVHDAGAGIARNHLPRLTERFYRVEGQKAREQPGTGLGLAIVKHIVNRHRGGMVVESALGEGSTFTVYIPMAGPGRDPARPQPRDTDVAIRLLAPTATSPSQSFTAARGSSLCDGASLITSV
;
A
#
# COMPACT_ATOMS: atom_id res chain seq x y z
N MET A 1 57.57 -14.34 -16.91
CA MET A 1 57.74 -15.19 -15.71
C MET A 1 56.63 -16.23 -15.80
N ALA A 2 57.03 -17.51 -15.97
CA ALA A 2 56.09 -18.61 -16.20
C ALA A 2 55.38 -18.99 -14.91
N GLU A 3 54.06 -19.08 -14.95
CA GLU A 3 53.25 -19.63 -13.86
C GLU A 3 53.49 -21.15 -13.72
N PRO A 4 53.64 -21.70 -12.50
CA PRO A 4 53.71 -23.13 -12.29
C PRO A 4 52.34 -23.76 -12.56
N GLY A 5 52.31 -24.70 -13.51
CA GLY A 5 51.12 -25.49 -13.83
C GLY A 5 50.62 -26.32 -12.67
N PRO A 6 49.34 -26.73 -12.64
CA PRO A 6 48.74 -27.48 -11.55
C PRO A 6 49.36 -28.89 -11.48
N GLU A 7 49.96 -29.20 -10.34
CA GLU A 7 50.39 -30.58 -10.03
C GLU A 7 49.18 -31.52 -10.01
N PRO A 8 49.33 -32.75 -10.53
CA PRO A 8 48.22 -33.70 -10.60
C PRO A 8 47.84 -34.20 -9.19
N PHE A 9 46.60 -33.91 -8.78
CA PHE A 9 45.96 -34.27 -7.50
C PHE A 9 45.90 -35.78 -7.18
N ALA A 10 46.38 -36.65 -8.08
CA ALA A 10 46.38 -38.09 -7.92
C ALA A 10 47.45 -38.63 -6.97
N THR A 11 48.52 -37.89 -6.70
CA THR A 11 49.65 -38.38 -5.86
C THR A 11 49.44 -38.17 -4.36
N ARG A 12 48.60 -37.26 -3.93
CA ARG A 12 48.41 -36.94 -2.51
C ARG A 12 47.52 -37.95 -1.75
N THR A 13 46.66 -38.67 -2.44
CA THR A 13 45.73 -39.64 -1.79
C THR A 13 46.31 -41.06 -1.77
N LEU A 14 47.25 -41.42 -2.63
CA LEU A 14 47.89 -42.71 -2.69
C LEU A 14 49.05 -42.87 -1.67
N LEU A 15 49.73 -41.81 -1.30
CA LEU A 15 50.88 -41.83 -0.41
C LEU A 15 50.58 -42.44 0.99
N PRO A 16 49.53 -42.10 1.70
CA PRO A 16 49.21 -42.68 3.00
C PRO A 16 48.85 -44.17 2.91
N VAL A 17 48.23 -44.59 1.82
CA VAL A 17 47.86 -46.01 1.63
C VAL A 17 49.10 -46.85 1.31
N ILE A 18 50.04 -46.36 0.52
CA ILE A 18 51.29 -47.01 0.21
C ILE A 18 52.18 -47.10 1.49
N VAL A 19 52.22 -46.02 2.27
CA VAL A 19 53.00 -46.01 3.54
C VAL A 19 52.42 -46.97 4.56
N LEU A 20 51.12 -47.06 4.74
CA LEU A 20 50.48 -48.03 5.64
C LEU A 20 50.70 -49.48 5.17
N GLY A 21 50.59 -49.73 3.88
CA GLY A 21 50.89 -51.01 3.27
C GLY A 21 52.35 -51.42 3.49
N GLY A 22 53.29 -50.49 3.32
CA GLY A 22 54.71 -50.71 3.56
C GLY A 22 55.02 -51.01 5.01
N ILE A 23 54.40 -50.33 5.98
CA ILE A 23 54.55 -50.58 7.40
C ILE A 23 53.99 -51.96 7.77
N ALA A 24 52.86 -52.38 7.25
CA ALA A 24 52.27 -53.68 7.49
C ALA A 24 53.17 -54.84 6.99
N VAL A 25 53.76 -54.66 5.83
CA VAL A 25 54.72 -55.63 5.25
C VAL A 25 55.99 -55.68 6.10
N ALA A 26 56.55 -54.56 6.53
CA ALA A 26 57.73 -54.47 7.38
C ALA A 26 57.48 -55.14 8.75
N CYS A 27 56.35 -54.92 9.37
CA CYS A 27 55.94 -55.60 10.61
C CYS A 27 55.81 -57.11 10.42
N PHE A 28 55.29 -57.58 9.28
CA PHE A 28 55.17 -58.97 8.94
C PHE A 28 56.55 -59.65 8.78
N ILE A 29 57.48 -59.02 8.14
CA ILE A 29 58.86 -59.53 8.01
C ILE A 29 59.55 -59.57 9.39
N ALA A 30 59.36 -58.57 10.23
CA ALA A 30 59.93 -58.53 11.56
C ALA A 30 59.37 -59.64 12.47
N LEU A 31 58.05 -59.91 12.43
CA LEU A 31 57.42 -61.02 13.15
C LEU A 31 57.88 -62.43 12.69
N GLY A 32 58.07 -62.58 11.38
CA GLY A 32 58.65 -63.79 10.79
C GLY A 32 60.07 -64.05 11.21
N ALA A 33 60.92 -63.03 11.39
CA ALA A 33 62.30 -63.12 11.81
C ALA A 33 62.47 -63.56 13.31
N VAL A 34 61.42 -63.28 14.14
CA VAL A 34 61.46 -63.60 15.61
C VAL A 34 60.94 -65.02 15.94
N ARG A 35 60.48 -65.81 14.96
CA ARG A 35 59.93 -67.18 15.15
C ARG A 35 58.78 -67.27 16.19
N LEU A 36 58.05 -66.17 16.43
CA LEU A 36 57.03 -66.08 17.51
C LEU A 36 55.60 -66.34 17.04
N ALA A 37 55.36 -66.62 15.76
CA ALA A 37 53.99 -66.86 15.27
C ALA A 37 53.93 -68.13 14.41
N ASN A 38 52.90 -69.00 14.64
CA ASN A 38 52.53 -70.04 13.73
C ASN A 38 52.20 -69.47 12.33
N ALA A 39 52.65 -70.15 11.32
CA ALA A 39 52.48 -69.71 9.92
C ALA A 39 50.98 -69.42 9.55
N GLN A 40 50.09 -70.19 10.18
CA GLN A 40 48.62 -69.96 10.02
C GLN A 40 48.10 -68.65 10.60
N ALA A 41 48.57 -68.29 11.78
CA ALA A 41 48.19 -67.02 12.44
C ALA A 41 48.73 -65.81 11.64
N ALA A 42 49.92 -65.89 11.14
CA ALA A 42 50.53 -64.86 10.28
C ALA A 42 49.73 -64.68 8.97
N PHE A 43 49.27 -65.77 8.37
CA PHE A 43 48.49 -65.70 7.12
C PHE A 43 47.09 -65.09 7.40
N VAL A 44 46.44 -65.40 8.49
CA VAL A 44 45.13 -64.85 8.88
C VAL A 44 45.27 -63.34 9.13
N CYS A 45 46.31 -62.92 9.86
CA CYS A 45 46.55 -61.50 10.10
C CYS A 45 46.83 -60.71 8.80
N ALA A 46 47.62 -61.25 7.88
CA ALA A 46 47.87 -60.65 6.58
C ALA A 46 46.58 -60.53 5.74
N LEU A 47 45.77 -61.57 5.78
CA LEU A 47 44.47 -61.55 5.06
C LEU A 47 43.51 -60.53 5.64
N LEU A 48 43.44 -60.38 6.95
CA LEU A 48 42.61 -59.38 7.64
C LEU A 48 43.08 -57.94 7.35
N VAL A 49 44.37 -57.70 7.37
CA VAL A 49 44.94 -56.38 7.02
C VAL A 49 44.70 -56.04 5.55
N GLY A 50 44.83 -57.02 4.66
CA GLY A 50 44.51 -56.88 3.25
C GLY A 50 43.02 -56.58 3.02
N LEU A 51 42.13 -57.29 3.72
CA LEU A 51 40.69 -57.06 3.64
C LEU A 51 40.31 -55.67 4.19
N CYS A 52 40.91 -55.24 5.30
CA CYS A 52 40.70 -53.89 5.86
C CYS A 52 41.21 -52.79 4.91
N ALA A 53 42.36 -52.98 4.32
CA ALA A 53 42.92 -52.03 3.33
C ALA A 53 42.05 -51.97 2.08
N PHE A 54 41.52 -53.08 1.61
CA PHE A 54 40.58 -53.17 0.49
C PHE A 54 39.23 -52.54 0.82
N ALA A 55 38.68 -52.76 2.01
CA ALA A 55 37.43 -52.15 2.47
C ALA A 55 37.56 -50.63 2.66
N LEU A 56 38.73 -50.16 3.07
CA LEU A 56 39.01 -48.71 3.15
C LEU A 56 39.16 -48.08 1.76
N SER A 57 39.65 -48.81 0.77
CA SER A 57 39.81 -48.38 -0.61
C SER A 57 38.49 -48.34 -1.37
N ILE A 58 37.49 -49.14 -0.96
CA ILE A 58 36.15 -49.20 -1.59
C ILE A 58 35.17 -48.23 -0.92
N ARG A 59 35.51 -47.58 0.19
CA ARG A 59 34.65 -46.53 0.71
C ARG A 59 34.43 -45.47 -0.34
N PRO A 60 33.22 -45.26 -0.84
CA PRO A 60 32.94 -44.17 -1.75
C PRO A 60 33.34 -42.90 -0.99
N VAL A 61 34.33 -42.22 -1.44
CA VAL A 61 34.58 -40.82 -1.05
C VAL A 61 33.27 -40.11 -1.30
N PRO A 62 32.62 -39.51 -0.29
CA PRO A 62 31.43 -38.73 -0.55
C PRO A 62 31.87 -37.75 -1.64
N ARG A 63 31.25 -37.88 -2.83
CA ARG A 63 31.40 -36.87 -3.86
C ARG A 63 30.88 -35.60 -3.18
N ALA A 64 31.80 -34.74 -2.72
CA ALA A 64 31.48 -33.37 -2.49
C ALA A 64 30.75 -32.95 -3.78
N VAL A 65 29.44 -32.72 -3.66
CA VAL A 65 28.71 -32.04 -4.71
C VAL A 65 29.39 -30.69 -4.78
N TYR A 66 30.38 -30.58 -5.66
CA TYR A 66 30.83 -29.30 -6.12
C TYR A 66 29.58 -28.68 -6.77
N VAL A 67 28.83 -27.93 -5.97
CA VAL A 67 28.02 -26.87 -6.52
C VAL A 67 29.06 -26.10 -7.37
N ARG A 68 28.98 -26.34 -8.66
CA ARG A 68 29.70 -25.54 -9.62
C ARG A 68 29.13 -24.15 -9.41
N GLU A 69 29.75 -23.39 -8.52
CA GLU A 69 29.56 -21.96 -8.49
C GLU A 69 29.86 -21.57 -9.92
N SER A 70 28.78 -21.28 -10.66
CA SER A 70 28.94 -20.62 -11.95
C SER A 70 29.86 -19.45 -11.64
N PRO A 71 31.01 -19.31 -12.30
CA PRO A 71 31.84 -18.17 -12.03
C PRO A 71 30.96 -16.97 -12.16
N LEU A 72 30.68 -16.28 -11.05
CA LEU A 72 30.10 -14.95 -11.08
C LEU A 72 30.84 -14.23 -12.18
N PRO A 73 30.10 -13.64 -13.14
CA PRO A 73 30.76 -12.95 -14.24
C PRO A 73 31.81 -12.02 -13.62
N THR A 74 33.06 -12.31 -13.87
CA THR A 74 34.22 -11.57 -13.32
C THR A 74 34.33 -10.14 -13.86
N ARG A 75 33.38 -9.75 -14.72
CA ARG A 75 33.09 -8.36 -15.05
C ARG A 75 31.88 -7.91 -14.26
N PRO A 76 32.00 -6.90 -13.38
CA PRO A 76 30.82 -6.23 -12.87
C PRO A 76 29.98 -5.84 -14.08
N PRO A 77 28.63 -5.97 -13.97
CA PRO A 77 27.78 -5.55 -15.07
C PRO A 77 28.17 -4.12 -15.44
N PRO A 78 28.24 -3.78 -16.74
CA PRO A 78 28.64 -2.45 -17.16
C PRO A 78 27.80 -1.42 -16.38
N PHE A 79 28.47 -0.47 -15.76
CA PHE A 79 27.83 0.57 -14.93
C PHE A 79 26.65 1.26 -15.64
N ALA A 80 26.78 1.44 -16.96
CA ALA A 80 25.72 1.96 -17.81
C ALA A 80 24.44 1.12 -17.78
N LEU A 81 24.52 -0.23 -17.77
CA LEU A 81 23.34 -1.09 -17.70
C LEU A 81 22.64 -1.01 -16.33
N MET A 82 23.39 -0.80 -15.26
CA MET A 82 22.80 -0.61 -13.93
C MET A 82 22.02 0.70 -13.85
N ILE A 83 22.59 1.80 -14.35
CA ILE A 83 21.92 3.11 -14.38
C ILE A 83 20.74 3.08 -15.35
N GLU A 84 20.87 2.39 -16.49
CA GLU A 84 19.79 2.26 -17.47
C GLU A 84 18.54 1.58 -16.87
N SER A 85 18.71 0.66 -15.93
CA SER A 85 17.60 -0.06 -15.27
C SER A 85 16.95 0.71 -14.13
N LEU A 86 17.46 1.88 -13.72
CA LEU A 86 16.88 2.68 -12.67
C LEU A 86 15.55 3.31 -13.12
N ALA A 87 14.54 3.25 -12.25
CA ALA A 87 13.25 3.89 -12.48
C ALA A 87 13.34 5.42 -12.38
N ASP A 88 14.24 5.92 -11.55
CA ASP A 88 14.49 7.35 -11.42
C ASP A 88 15.27 7.89 -12.63
N PRO A 89 14.87 9.05 -13.19
CA PRO A 89 15.62 9.67 -14.27
C PRO A 89 17.03 10.08 -13.83
N VAL A 90 18.02 9.69 -14.61
CA VAL A 90 19.44 10.01 -14.36
C VAL A 90 20.08 10.60 -15.60
N LEU A 91 20.78 11.71 -15.42
CA LEU A 91 21.49 12.42 -16.49
C LEU A 91 22.93 12.67 -16.06
N LEU A 92 23.90 12.39 -16.92
CA LEU A 92 25.29 12.73 -16.71
C LEU A 92 25.65 13.92 -17.60
N VAL A 93 26.21 14.96 -16.99
CA VAL A 93 26.55 16.21 -17.66
C VAL A 93 28.05 16.45 -17.56
N SER A 94 28.63 16.94 -18.64
CA SER A 94 30.02 17.37 -18.72
C SER A 94 30.11 18.88 -18.99
N GLY A 95 31.18 19.51 -18.50
CA GLY A 95 31.54 20.89 -18.76
C GLY A 95 33.00 21.16 -18.47
N ALA A 96 33.68 21.95 -19.29
CA ALA A 96 35.12 22.21 -19.19
C ALA A 96 35.40 23.63 -18.68
N ASP A 97 34.70 24.67 -19.15
CA ASP A 97 35.03 26.07 -18.90
C ASP A 97 33.96 26.75 -18.01
N PRO A 98 34.31 27.29 -16.81
CA PRO A 98 33.38 28.06 -16.02
C PRO A 98 32.98 29.35 -16.75
N GLY A 99 31.66 29.53 -16.97
CA GLY A 99 31.12 30.72 -17.63
C GLY A 99 30.66 30.50 -19.08
N ASP A 100 31.08 29.45 -19.77
CA ASP A 100 30.49 29.09 -21.06
C ASP A 100 29.37 28.06 -20.93
N PHE A 101 28.14 28.55 -20.81
CA PHE A 101 26.95 27.70 -20.76
C PHE A 101 26.72 26.87 -22.03
N GLY A 102 27.33 27.23 -23.16
CA GLY A 102 27.25 26.51 -24.42
C GLY A 102 28.02 25.20 -24.41
N ASP A 103 29.03 25.08 -23.55
CA ASP A 103 29.85 23.90 -23.37
C ASP A 103 29.23 22.80 -22.50
N ARG A 104 28.05 23.08 -21.89
CA ARG A 104 27.36 22.10 -21.04
C ARG A 104 26.64 21.09 -21.91
N ARG A 105 27.11 19.85 -21.84
CA ARG A 105 26.54 18.73 -22.60
C ARG A 105 26.10 17.62 -21.68
N TYR A 106 24.94 17.05 -21.94
CA TYR A 106 24.63 15.75 -21.37
C TYR A 106 25.33 14.68 -22.24
N ILE A 107 26.00 13.75 -21.60
CA ILE A 107 26.78 12.68 -22.25
C ILE A 107 26.15 11.30 -21.99
N PHE A 108 25.21 11.20 -21.09
CA PHE A 108 24.44 10.01 -20.82
C PHE A 108 23.09 10.39 -20.24
N ALA A 109 22.05 9.66 -20.65
CA ALA A 109 20.71 9.72 -20.08
C ALA A 109 20.14 8.31 -20.03
N ASN A 110 19.62 7.86 -18.87
CA ASN A 110 18.94 6.57 -18.80
C ASN A 110 17.55 6.62 -19.46
N ALA A 111 16.87 5.48 -19.61
CA ALA A 111 15.56 5.38 -20.26
C ALA A 111 14.54 6.35 -19.64
N ALA A 112 14.47 6.43 -18.31
CA ALA A 112 13.56 7.31 -17.60
C ALA A 112 13.86 8.81 -17.86
N ALA A 113 15.14 9.20 -17.93
CA ALA A 113 15.52 10.59 -18.25
C ALA A 113 15.22 10.94 -19.70
N ARG A 114 15.43 10.02 -20.65
CA ARG A 114 15.09 10.24 -22.06
C ARG A 114 13.58 10.44 -22.23
N GLU A 115 12.76 9.67 -21.54
CA GLU A 115 11.30 9.82 -21.55
C GLU A 115 10.86 11.14 -20.91
N LEU A 116 11.35 11.46 -19.71
CA LEU A 116 11.01 12.67 -18.97
C LEU A 116 11.36 13.94 -19.76
N LEU A 117 12.60 14.01 -20.29
CA LEU A 117 13.14 15.18 -20.98
C LEU A 117 12.89 15.16 -22.47
N ARG A 118 12.23 14.11 -23.01
CA ARG A 118 11.94 13.88 -24.44
C ARG A 118 13.18 13.94 -25.31
N LEU A 119 14.27 13.33 -24.85
CA LEU A 119 15.54 13.32 -25.58
C LEU A 119 15.48 12.29 -26.70
N GLN A 120 15.90 12.73 -27.90
CA GLN A 120 15.98 11.86 -29.08
C GLN A 120 17.40 11.33 -29.35
N ARG A 121 18.40 11.86 -28.63
CA ARG A 121 19.81 11.51 -28.75
C ARG A 121 20.39 11.16 -27.39
N ASP A 122 21.40 10.36 -27.37
CA ASP A 122 22.09 9.94 -26.14
C ASP A 122 23.02 11.03 -25.59
N ASP A 123 23.39 12.01 -26.43
CA ASP A 123 24.21 13.17 -26.06
C ASP A 123 23.68 14.47 -26.70
N GLY A 124 23.99 15.60 -26.09
CA GLY A 124 23.63 16.90 -26.65
C GLY A 124 23.83 18.09 -25.70
N PRO A 125 23.53 19.32 -26.14
CA PRO A 125 23.58 20.49 -25.27
C PRO A 125 22.58 20.36 -24.11
N LEU A 126 23.02 20.66 -22.89
CA LEU A 126 22.17 20.58 -21.68
C LEU A 126 20.94 21.50 -21.80
N THR A 127 21.09 22.67 -22.43
CA THR A 127 20.02 23.65 -22.62
C THR A 127 18.88 23.16 -23.50
N THR A 128 19.09 22.11 -24.31
CA THR A 128 18.02 21.46 -25.08
C THR A 128 17.21 20.50 -24.21
N ALA A 129 17.84 19.91 -23.20
CA ALA A 129 17.20 19.00 -22.27
C ALA A 129 16.50 19.76 -21.13
N ILE A 130 17.16 20.74 -20.55
CA ILE A 130 16.70 21.46 -19.36
C ILE A 130 16.88 22.97 -19.59
N ARG A 131 15.78 23.72 -19.38
CA ARG A 131 15.78 25.18 -19.51
C ARG A 131 15.53 25.90 -18.18
N ALA A 132 15.38 25.16 -17.08
CA ALA A 132 15.14 25.72 -15.77
C ALA A 132 16.42 26.39 -15.23
N PRO A 133 16.41 27.73 -14.98
CA PRO A 133 17.60 28.43 -14.51
C PRO A 133 18.17 27.89 -13.21
N GLU A 134 17.29 27.46 -12.32
CA GLU A 134 17.64 26.89 -11.01
C GLU A 134 18.46 25.60 -11.14
N VAL A 135 18.04 24.73 -12.09
CA VAL A 135 18.76 23.46 -12.34
C VAL A 135 20.08 23.75 -13.05
N LEU A 136 20.12 24.69 -13.99
CA LEU A 136 21.37 25.08 -14.67
C LEU A 136 22.37 25.69 -13.70
N ALA A 137 21.94 26.54 -12.76
CA ALA A 137 22.79 27.09 -11.71
C ALA A 137 23.32 25.98 -10.80
N ALA A 138 22.48 25.00 -10.40
CA ALA A 138 22.91 23.86 -9.59
C ALA A 138 23.96 22.99 -10.32
N VAL A 139 23.85 22.85 -11.63
CA VAL A 139 24.87 22.13 -12.44
C VAL A 139 26.18 22.90 -12.46
N GLU A 140 26.16 24.24 -12.60
CA GLU A 140 27.37 25.07 -12.52
C GLU A 140 28.07 24.92 -11.18
N ASP A 141 27.32 25.03 -10.08
CA ASP A 141 27.84 24.86 -8.72
C ASP A 141 28.47 23.48 -8.52
N ALA A 142 27.82 22.42 -8.99
CA ALA A 142 28.34 21.06 -8.88
C ALA A 142 29.60 20.87 -9.72
N LEU A 143 29.62 21.35 -10.97
CA LEU A 143 30.75 21.20 -11.87
C LEU A 143 32.00 21.96 -11.35
N PHE A 144 31.84 23.19 -10.84
CA PHE A 144 32.99 24.07 -10.58
C PHE A 144 33.27 24.33 -9.10
N SER A 145 32.25 24.29 -8.25
CA SER A 145 32.45 24.42 -6.79
C SER A 145 32.60 23.05 -6.11
N GLY A 146 32.25 21.95 -6.78
CA GLY A 146 32.29 20.60 -6.22
C GLY A 146 31.24 20.33 -5.13
N ALA A 147 30.30 21.26 -4.92
CA ALA A 147 29.26 21.13 -3.94
C ALA A 147 28.10 20.26 -4.48
N ALA A 148 27.58 19.36 -3.64
CA ALA A 148 26.31 18.71 -3.92
C ALA A 148 25.18 19.72 -3.72
N THR A 149 24.35 19.95 -4.75
CA THR A 149 23.26 20.94 -4.72
C THR A 149 21.93 20.28 -5.07
N CYS A 150 20.83 20.89 -4.64
CA CYS A 150 19.49 20.49 -5.00
C CYS A 150 18.75 21.68 -5.63
N ALA A 151 18.04 21.43 -6.71
CA ALA A 151 17.18 22.41 -7.35
C ALA A 151 15.78 21.87 -7.51
N ASN A 152 14.77 22.72 -7.41
CA ASN A 152 13.40 22.35 -7.70
C ASN A 152 13.11 22.61 -9.17
N TRP A 153 12.51 21.65 -9.84
CA TRP A 153 12.10 21.79 -11.23
C TRP A 153 10.62 21.50 -11.39
N HIS A 154 9.93 22.47 -11.93
CA HIS A 154 8.50 22.40 -12.20
C HIS A 154 8.26 22.17 -13.69
N SER A 155 7.79 20.97 -14.04
CA SER A 155 7.45 20.61 -15.41
C SER A 155 6.00 21.00 -15.70
N ARG A 156 5.80 22.00 -16.58
CA ARG A 156 4.48 22.43 -17.08
C ARG A 156 4.11 21.62 -18.32
N GLY A 157 3.50 20.45 -18.12
CA GLY A 157 2.92 19.61 -19.18
C GLY A 157 1.42 19.49 -19.06
N ALA A 158 0.82 18.47 -19.69
CA ALA A 158 -0.61 18.14 -19.52
C ALA A 158 -0.97 17.82 -18.05
N GLN A 159 0.01 17.39 -17.28
CA GLN A 159 -0.04 17.24 -15.82
C GLN A 159 1.15 17.99 -15.24
N GLU A 160 0.90 18.88 -14.29
CA GLU A 160 1.96 19.51 -13.51
C GLU A 160 2.67 18.50 -12.66
N ARG A 161 4.02 18.45 -12.78
CA ARG A 161 4.88 17.59 -11.95
C ARG A 161 5.96 18.41 -11.29
N PHE A 162 6.24 18.08 -10.03
CA PHE A 162 7.26 18.69 -9.21
C PHE A 162 8.41 17.71 -9.04
N TRP A 163 9.59 18.13 -9.49
CA TRP A 163 10.80 17.33 -9.42
C TRP A 163 11.81 17.97 -8.52
N GLN A 164 12.40 17.20 -7.62
CA GLN A 164 13.61 17.58 -6.93
C GLN A 164 14.79 17.04 -7.75
N VAL A 165 15.63 17.94 -8.25
CA VAL A 165 16.83 17.59 -9.01
C VAL A 165 18.03 17.70 -8.09
N ARG A 166 18.64 16.56 -7.76
CA ARG A 166 19.88 16.53 -7.01
C ARG A 166 21.03 16.47 -7.98
N VAL A 167 22.00 17.36 -7.82
CA VAL A 167 23.18 17.45 -8.66
C VAL A 167 24.42 17.15 -7.81
N LEU A 168 25.18 16.14 -8.24
CA LEU A 168 26.39 15.68 -7.55
C LEU A 168 27.58 15.86 -8.46
N SER A 169 28.66 16.49 -7.96
CA SER A 169 29.94 16.51 -8.65
C SER A 169 30.57 15.11 -8.63
N LEU A 170 31.05 14.65 -9.76
CA LEU A 170 31.81 13.42 -9.86
C LEU A 170 33.30 13.74 -10.03
N PRO A 171 34.20 12.95 -9.42
CA PRO A 171 35.63 13.10 -9.66
C PRO A 171 35.89 12.91 -11.16
N ALA A 172 36.80 13.73 -11.71
CA ALA A 172 37.20 13.61 -13.11
C ALA A 172 37.65 12.18 -13.38
N ALA A 173 37.06 11.55 -14.41
CA ALA A 173 37.46 10.21 -14.82
C ALA A 173 38.91 10.27 -15.31
N THR A 174 39.77 9.50 -14.65
CA THR A 174 41.18 9.35 -15.06
C THR A 174 41.36 8.48 -16.32
N ASP A 175 40.28 7.84 -16.76
CA ASP A 175 40.31 6.93 -17.92
C ASP A 175 39.93 7.67 -19.22
N ALA A 176 40.89 7.75 -20.08
CA ALA A 176 41.03 8.62 -21.26
C ALA A 176 40.10 8.29 -22.47
N GLU A 177 39.03 7.52 -22.34
CA GLU A 177 38.28 7.10 -23.53
C GLU A 177 37.00 7.90 -23.84
N THR A 178 36.48 8.74 -22.92
CA THR A 178 35.17 9.38 -23.12
C THR A 178 35.05 10.87 -22.76
N ALA A 179 36.12 11.51 -22.28
CA ALA A 179 36.02 12.92 -21.89
C ALA A 179 37.09 13.79 -22.51
N THR A 180 36.72 14.99 -22.97
CA THR A 180 37.63 16.07 -23.31
C THR A 180 38.62 16.26 -22.13
N PRO A 181 39.92 16.32 -22.35
CA PRO A 181 40.91 16.53 -21.27
C PRO A 181 40.53 17.76 -20.44
N GLY A 182 40.29 17.57 -19.12
CA GLY A 182 39.89 18.65 -18.21
C GLY A 182 38.38 18.81 -17.98
N ALA A 183 37.51 18.03 -18.65
CA ALA A 183 36.07 18.10 -18.44
C ALA A 183 35.70 17.57 -17.04
N ARG A 184 34.89 18.33 -16.35
CA ARG A 184 34.27 17.96 -15.05
C ARG A 184 32.93 17.30 -15.30
N LEU A 185 32.51 16.41 -14.42
CA LEU A 185 31.29 15.65 -14.54
C LEU A 185 30.35 15.96 -13.37
N ALA A 186 29.06 16.07 -13.70
CA ALA A 186 27.99 16.16 -12.72
C ALA A 186 26.90 15.15 -13.01
N LEU A 187 26.45 14.46 -11.98
CA LEU A 187 25.35 13.51 -12.02
C LEU A 187 24.09 14.20 -11.53
N LEU A 188 23.05 14.22 -12.36
CA LEU A 188 21.72 14.69 -12.02
C LEU A 188 20.80 13.50 -11.77
N THR A 189 20.12 13.51 -10.66
CA THR A 189 19.04 12.55 -10.36
C THR A 189 17.75 13.33 -10.11
N PHE A 190 16.65 12.86 -10.72
CA PHE A 190 15.35 13.52 -10.63
C PHE A 190 14.47 12.66 -9.75
N HIS A 191 13.95 13.24 -8.68
CA HIS A 191 13.01 12.60 -7.79
C HIS A 191 11.63 13.26 -7.93
N ASP A 192 10.58 12.46 -8.21
CA ASP A 192 9.21 12.98 -8.36
C ASP A 192 8.59 13.25 -6.99
N GLU A 193 8.48 14.52 -6.62
CA GLU A 193 7.82 14.99 -5.40
C GLU A 193 6.36 15.36 -5.59
N THR A 194 5.77 15.07 -6.75
CA THR A 194 4.42 15.55 -7.09
C THR A 194 3.38 15.13 -6.08
N GLU A 195 3.39 13.86 -5.69
CA GLU A 195 2.43 13.33 -4.70
C GLU A 195 2.66 13.94 -3.31
N ILE A 196 3.92 14.11 -2.90
CA ILE A 196 4.28 14.71 -1.62
C ILE A 196 3.79 16.17 -1.59
N ARG A 197 4.13 16.94 -2.62
CA ARG A 197 3.73 18.36 -2.76
C ARG A 197 2.22 18.54 -2.81
N ARG A 198 1.51 17.69 -3.54
CA ARG A 198 0.04 17.70 -3.58
C ARG A 198 -0.56 17.40 -2.21
N SER A 199 -0.02 16.42 -1.50
CA SER A 199 -0.46 16.07 -0.16
C SER A 199 -0.24 17.23 0.82
N GLU A 200 0.94 17.87 0.80
CA GLU A 200 1.26 19.04 1.61
C GLU A 200 0.34 20.23 1.31
N ALA A 201 0.13 20.54 0.01
CA ALA A 201 -0.79 21.60 -0.39
C ALA A 201 -2.22 21.33 0.07
N THR A 202 -2.70 20.08 -0.12
CA THR A 202 -4.04 19.67 0.35
C THR A 202 -4.16 19.81 1.87
N ARG A 203 -3.11 19.49 2.63
CA ARG A 203 -3.09 19.64 4.08
C ARG A 203 -3.06 21.10 4.52
N ALA A 204 -2.30 21.93 3.83
CA ALA A 204 -2.25 23.39 4.09
C ALA A 204 -3.63 24.04 3.82
N ASP A 205 -4.26 23.70 2.69
CA ASP A 205 -5.60 24.18 2.32
C ASP A 205 -6.65 23.71 3.34
N PHE A 206 -6.55 22.48 3.83
CA PHE A 206 -7.43 21.95 4.87
C PHE A 206 -7.34 22.76 6.17
N LEU A 207 -6.12 23.05 6.65
CA LEU A 207 -5.92 23.83 7.87
C LEU A 207 -6.39 25.29 7.71
N ALA A 208 -6.14 25.90 6.54
CA ALA A 208 -6.61 27.25 6.22
C ALA A 208 -8.14 27.32 6.22
N ASN A 209 -8.80 26.40 5.52
CA ASN A 209 -10.26 26.35 5.46
C ASN A 209 -10.90 26.04 6.83
N ALA A 210 -10.32 25.10 7.61
CA ALA A 210 -10.78 24.82 8.97
C ALA A 210 -10.73 26.06 9.86
N SER A 211 -9.59 26.82 9.77
CA SER A 211 -9.43 28.07 10.51
C SER A 211 -10.47 29.12 10.11
N HIS A 212 -10.78 29.25 8.82
CA HIS A 212 -11.81 30.17 8.33
C HIS A 212 -13.21 29.77 8.78
N GLU A 213 -13.57 28.47 8.67
CA GLU A 213 -14.88 27.98 9.08
C GLU A 213 -15.11 28.04 10.62
N LEU A 214 -14.05 28.01 11.42
CA LEU A 214 -14.13 28.22 12.87
C LEU A 214 -14.17 29.71 13.24
N ARG A 215 -13.46 30.57 12.53
CA ARG A 215 -13.37 32.01 12.86
C ARG A 215 -14.70 32.73 12.70
N THR A 216 -15.47 32.41 11.66
CA THR A 216 -16.75 33.04 11.34
C THR A 216 -17.79 32.87 12.46
N PRO A 217 -18.14 31.68 12.94
CA PRO A 217 -19.10 31.51 14.03
C PRO A 217 -18.56 32.08 15.34
N LEU A 218 -17.23 31.99 15.59
CA LEU A 218 -16.63 32.57 16.78
C LEU A 218 -16.78 34.10 16.85
N ALA A 219 -16.53 34.79 15.73
CA ALA A 219 -16.73 36.23 15.63
C ALA A 219 -18.21 36.61 15.83
N SER A 220 -19.12 35.81 15.27
CA SER A 220 -20.58 35.98 15.47
C SER A 220 -20.97 35.82 16.93
N LEU A 221 -20.45 34.78 17.63
CA LEU A 221 -20.69 34.59 19.06
C LEU A 221 -20.19 35.79 19.89
N ALA A 222 -18.97 36.28 19.60
CA ALA A 222 -18.40 37.44 20.29
C ALA A 222 -19.28 38.70 20.09
N GLY A 223 -19.74 38.94 18.87
CA GLY A 223 -20.64 40.09 18.59
C GLY A 223 -22.01 39.98 19.31
N PHE A 224 -22.60 38.79 19.42
CA PHE A 224 -23.82 38.60 20.17
C PHE A 224 -23.62 38.79 21.69
N VAL A 225 -22.46 38.36 22.23
CA VAL A 225 -22.14 38.63 23.63
C VAL A 225 -22.03 40.15 23.89
N GLU A 226 -21.38 40.91 23.01
CA GLU A 226 -21.33 42.38 23.14
C GLU A 226 -22.71 43.02 23.04
N THR A 227 -23.56 42.57 22.14
CA THR A 227 -24.94 43.06 21.97
C THR A 227 -25.78 42.80 23.23
N LEU A 228 -25.68 41.60 23.79
CA LEU A 228 -26.34 41.24 25.02
C LEU A 228 -25.86 41.99 26.26
N ARG A 229 -24.59 42.39 26.30
CA ARG A 229 -24.01 43.23 27.35
C ARG A 229 -24.35 44.70 27.23
N GLY A 230 -24.71 45.15 26.02
CA GLY A 230 -25.04 46.53 25.69
C GLY A 230 -26.51 46.75 25.37
N HIS A 231 -26.83 46.91 24.10
CA HIS A 231 -28.12 47.39 23.62
C HIS A 231 -29.30 46.43 23.90
N ALA A 232 -29.08 45.10 23.94
CA ALA A 232 -30.12 44.13 24.22
C ALA A 232 -30.18 43.67 25.70
N ARG A 233 -29.52 44.40 26.61
CA ARG A 233 -29.43 44.01 28.03
C ARG A 233 -30.78 43.86 28.72
N ASP A 234 -31.68 44.83 28.45
CA ASP A 234 -32.96 44.91 29.11
C ASP A 234 -34.13 44.43 28.24
N ASP A 235 -33.87 43.96 27.01
CA ASP A 235 -34.86 43.39 26.10
C ASP A 235 -34.84 41.84 26.20
N ALA A 236 -35.83 41.29 26.90
CA ALA A 236 -35.97 39.85 27.13
C ALA A 236 -36.15 39.07 25.82
N THR A 237 -36.93 39.60 24.86
CA THR A 237 -37.20 38.95 23.58
C THR A 237 -35.97 38.89 22.68
N ALA A 238 -35.24 40.01 22.58
CA ALA A 238 -33.98 40.04 21.83
C ALA A 238 -32.94 39.11 22.48
N ARG A 239 -32.85 39.09 23.81
CA ARG A 239 -31.95 38.19 24.54
C ARG A 239 -32.19 36.73 24.20
N ASP A 240 -33.47 36.28 24.31
CA ASP A 240 -33.79 34.87 24.05
C ASP A 240 -33.49 34.49 22.59
N LYS A 241 -33.76 35.39 21.64
CA LYS A 241 -33.39 35.18 20.22
C LYS A 241 -31.89 35.08 20.00
N PHE A 242 -31.08 35.97 20.60
CA PHE A 242 -29.64 35.94 20.46
C PHE A 242 -29.02 34.70 21.13
N LEU A 243 -29.52 34.26 22.29
CA LEU A 243 -29.12 33.04 22.95
C LEU A 243 -29.39 31.80 22.08
N ALA A 244 -30.57 31.71 21.43
CA ALA A 244 -30.90 30.63 20.53
C ALA A 244 -29.96 30.60 19.30
N ILE A 245 -29.62 31.78 18.73
CA ILE A 245 -28.65 31.86 17.64
C ILE A 245 -27.25 31.43 18.10
N MET A 246 -26.82 31.88 19.29
CA MET A 246 -25.55 31.50 19.88
C MET A 246 -25.44 30.00 20.11
N GLN A 247 -26.50 29.37 20.62
CA GLN A 247 -26.59 27.93 20.80
C GLN A 247 -26.39 27.21 19.46
N THR A 248 -27.11 27.63 18.40
CA THR A 248 -26.97 27.07 17.06
C THR A 248 -25.54 27.21 16.51
N GLN A 249 -24.87 28.36 16.74
CA GLN A 249 -23.48 28.53 16.30
C GLN A 249 -22.50 27.66 17.08
N ALA A 250 -22.69 27.49 18.38
CA ALA A 250 -21.87 26.60 19.22
C ALA A 250 -22.03 25.13 18.81
N GLU A 251 -23.25 24.68 18.52
CA GLU A 251 -23.53 23.34 18.00
C GLU A 251 -22.87 23.11 16.64
N ARG A 252 -22.95 24.09 15.73
CA ARG A 252 -22.26 24.04 14.43
C ARG A 252 -20.74 23.93 14.60
N MET A 253 -20.12 24.67 15.52
CA MET A 253 -18.69 24.58 15.81
C MET A 253 -18.32 23.19 16.34
N ARG A 254 -19.13 22.64 17.25
CA ARG A 254 -18.92 21.30 17.78
C ARG A 254 -18.93 20.26 16.66
N HIS A 255 -19.93 20.25 15.80
CA HIS A 255 -20.00 19.34 14.65
C HIS A 255 -18.82 19.50 13.71
N LEU A 256 -18.36 20.74 13.45
CA LEU A 256 -17.17 20.96 12.64
C LEU A 256 -15.90 20.36 13.25
N ILE A 257 -15.72 20.50 14.57
CA ILE A 257 -14.59 19.92 15.29
C ILE A 257 -14.67 18.39 15.26
N ASP A 258 -15.85 17.81 15.50
CA ASP A 258 -16.06 16.37 15.46
C ASP A 258 -15.76 15.80 14.07
N ASP A 259 -16.20 16.48 12.99
CA ASP A 259 -15.90 16.12 11.60
C ASP A 259 -14.38 16.17 11.30
N LEU A 260 -13.70 17.26 11.75
CA LEU A 260 -12.26 17.41 11.59
C LEU A 260 -11.48 16.30 12.29
N MET A 261 -11.86 15.98 13.52
CA MET A 261 -11.22 14.93 14.31
C MET A 261 -11.49 13.54 13.74
N SER A 262 -12.72 13.30 13.26
CA SER A 262 -13.09 12.06 12.58
C SER A 262 -12.28 11.88 11.29
N LEU A 263 -12.24 12.90 10.44
CA LEU A 263 -11.47 12.86 9.19
C LEU A 263 -9.99 12.61 9.44
N SER A 264 -9.39 13.31 10.41
CA SER A 264 -7.98 13.11 10.78
C SER A 264 -7.69 11.69 11.24
N ARG A 265 -8.56 11.07 12.06
CA ARG A 265 -8.40 9.68 12.52
C ARG A 265 -8.52 8.70 11.36
N ILE A 266 -9.45 8.92 10.44
CA ILE A 266 -9.68 8.03 9.30
C ILE A 266 -8.47 8.09 8.34
N GLU A 267 -7.95 9.29 8.04
CA GLU A 267 -6.78 9.49 7.18
C GLU A 267 -5.54 8.76 7.72
N LEU A 268 -5.29 8.84 9.02
CA LEU A 268 -4.17 8.14 9.66
C LEU A 268 -4.26 6.61 9.56
N THR A 269 -5.47 6.07 9.47
CA THR A 269 -5.73 4.62 9.44
C THR A 269 -6.28 4.12 8.10
N GLU A 270 -6.32 4.96 7.05
CA GLU A 270 -6.95 4.64 5.76
C GLU A 270 -6.31 3.42 5.07
N HIS A 271 -5.01 3.23 5.27
CA HIS A 271 -4.26 2.07 4.76
C HIS A 271 -4.59 0.75 5.48
N ILE A 272 -5.18 0.81 6.70
CA ILE A 272 -5.51 -0.36 7.52
C ILE A 272 -6.96 -0.75 7.27
N ARG A 273 -7.16 -1.87 6.55
CA ARG A 273 -8.50 -2.39 6.28
C ARG A 273 -9.18 -2.88 7.56
N PRO A 274 -10.44 -2.49 7.86
CA PRO A 274 -11.22 -3.07 8.95
C PRO A 274 -11.47 -4.56 8.71
N SER A 275 -11.45 -5.35 9.79
CA SER A 275 -11.71 -6.80 9.76
C SER A 275 -13.04 -7.20 10.39
N GLY A 276 -13.77 -6.26 10.99
CA GLY A 276 -15.08 -6.49 11.62
C GLY A 276 -16.14 -6.95 10.62
N ARG A 277 -17.22 -7.50 11.13
CA ARG A 277 -18.42 -7.86 10.35
C ARG A 277 -19.58 -7.02 10.84
N THR A 278 -20.25 -6.32 9.94
CA THR A 278 -21.36 -5.41 10.28
C THR A 278 -22.54 -5.70 9.39
N ASP A 279 -23.72 -5.89 9.98
CA ASP A 279 -24.97 -5.91 9.24
C ASP A 279 -25.32 -4.48 8.82
N LEU A 280 -25.23 -4.19 7.52
CA LEU A 280 -25.49 -2.86 6.96
C LEU A 280 -26.95 -2.47 7.14
N ALA A 281 -27.89 -3.40 7.01
CA ALA A 281 -29.31 -3.10 7.17
C ALA A 281 -29.64 -2.68 8.61
N ALA A 282 -29.10 -3.39 9.60
CA ALA A 282 -29.25 -3.02 11.01
C ALA A 282 -28.62 -1.65 11.33
N ALA A 283 -27.40 -1.40 10.85
CA ALA A 283 -26.72 -0.13 11.08
C ALA A 283 -27.45 1.06 10.44
N VAL A 284 -28.02 0.88 9.24
CA VAL A 284 -28.83 1.89 8.57
C VAL A 284 -30.17 2.10 9.30
N GLY A 285 -30.78 1.03 9.81
CA GLY A 285 -31.99 1.11 10.63
C GLY A 285 -31.80 2.00 11.86
N ASP A 286 -30.73 1.78 12.63
CA ASP A 286 -30.39 2.60 13.80
C ASP A 286 -30.24 4.10 13.44
N VAL A 287 -29.65 4.39 12.27
CA VAL A 287 -29.50 5.78 11.77
C VAL A 287 -30.85 6.39 11.42
N ILE A 288 -31.72 5.64 10.74
CA ILE A 288 -33.06 6.13 10.39
C ILE A 288 -33.90 6.43 11.64
N ASP A 289 -33.86 5.53 12.62
CA ASP A 289 -34.57 5.75 13.89
C ASP A 289 -34.05 7.00 14.61
N ALA A 290 -32.76 7.21 14.64
CA ALA A 290 -32.12 8.39 15.24
C ALA A 290 -32.47 9.70 14.53
N LEU A 291 -32.60 9.68 13.19
CA LEU A 291 -32.85 10.86 12.36
C LEU A 291 -34.35 11.12 12.07
N SER A 292 -35.25 10.20 12.43
CA SER A 292 -36.69 10.35 12.21
C SER A 292 -37.28 11.63 12.82
N PRO A 293 -36.93 12.06 14.05
CA PRO A 293 -37.43 13.32 14.58
C PRO A 293 -36.97 14.55 13.77
N GLN A 294 -35.75 14.50 13.22
CA GLN A 294 -35.24 15.60 12.37
C GLN A 294 -35.95 15.64 11.01
N ALA A 295 -36.29 14.48 10.44
CA ALA A 295 -37.04 14.37 9.20
C ALA A 295 -38.47 14.89 9.38
N GLU A 296 -39.14 14.50 10.48
CA GLU A 296 -40.47 14.99 10.84
C GLU A 296 -40.53 16.52 11.01
N MET A 297 -39.54 17.12 11.70
CA MET A 297 -39.45 18.58 11.83
C MET A 297 -39.32 19.31 10.49
N ARG A 298 -38.86 18.61 9.44
CA ARG A 298 -38.69 19.15 8.10
C ARG A 298 -39.79 18.73 7.14
N ASP A 299 -40.78 18.01 7.58
CA ASP A 299 -41.84 17.42 6.76
C ASP A 299 -41.27 16.51 5.64
N VAL A 300 -40.30 15.67 6.01
CA VAL A 300 -39.66 14.69 5.10
C VAL A 300 -40.03 13.29 5.58
N THR A 301 -40.43 12.43 4.63
CA THR A 301 -40.78 11.04 4.92
C THR A 301 -39.75 10.07 4.40
N PHE A 302 -39.50 8.97 5.14
CA PHE A 302 -38.62 7.91 4.70
C PHE A 302 -39.39 6.79 4.02
N LYS A 303 -38.82 6.28 2.87
CA LYS A 303 -39.22 5.03 2.23
C LYS A 303 -38.04 4.07 2.30
N LEU A 304 -38.24 2.97 3.02
CA LEU A 304 -37.15 2.01 3.30
C LEU A 304 -37.31 0.74 2.45
N ASN A 305 -36.24 0.32 1.79
CA ASN A 305 -36.14 -0.94 1.07
C ASN A 305 -34.95 -1.72 1.68
N MET A 306 -35.25 -2.55 2.69
CA MET A 306 -34.23 -3.26 3.45
C MET A 306 -34.32 -4.78 3.18
N PRO A 307 -33.18 -5.48 3.04
CA PRO A 307 -33.16 -6.93 2.99
C PRO A 307 -33.46 -7.52 4.39
N LEU A 308 -33.62 -8.83 4.45
CA LEU A 308 -33.74 -9.53 5.72
C LEU A 308 -32.48 -9.31 6.59
N SER A 309 -32.66 -9.25 7.90
CA SER A 309 -31.55 -9.07 8.85
C SER A 309 -30.47 -10.15 8.65
N GLY A 310 -29.21 -9.74 8.64
CA GLY A 310 -28.06 -10.60 8.42
C GLY A 310 -27.72 -10.89 6.94
N ALA A 311 -28.63 -10.61 6.00
CA ALA A 311 -28.38 -10.84 4.57
C ALA A 311 -27.36 -9.86 3.98
N ALA A 312 -27.26 -8.64 4.53
CA ALA A 312 -26.39 -7.55 4.06
C ALA A 312 -25.18 -7.36 5.00
N THR A 313 -24.41 -8.42 5.26
CA THR A 313 -23.22 -8.32 6.11
C THR A 313 -22.01 -7.84 5.33
N ALA A 314 -21.47 -6.66 5.69
CA ALA A 314 -20.24 -6.08 5.17
C ALA A 314 -19.02 -6.47 6.00
N ILE A 315 -17.83 -6.44 5.39
CA ILE A 315 -16.57 -6.43 6.11
C ILE A 315 -16.26 -4.98 6.47
N GLY A 316 -16.40 -4.61 7.75
CA GLY A 316 -16.22 -3.21 8.13
C GLY A 316 -16.35 -2.91 9.61
N ASP A 317 -15.99 -1.68 9.95
CA ASP A 317 -16.13 -1.05 11.24
C ASP A 317 -17.56 -0.49 11.35
N ARG A 318 -18.33 -0.95 12.36
CA ARG A 318 -19.74 -0.56 12.53
C ARG A 318 -19.92 0.94 12.72
N ASP A 319 -19.08 1.57 13.52
CA ASP A 319 -19.23 2.99 13.83
C ASP A 319 -18.96 3.85 12.59
N GLN A 320 -17.98 3.46 11.77
CA GLN A 320 -17.71 4.13 10.51
C GLN A 320 -18.81 3.90 9.47
N ILE A 321 -19.40 2.71 9.42
CA ILE A 321 -20.55 2.42 8.54
C ILE A 321 -21.77 3.24 8.95
N ILE A 322 -22.04 3.38 10.27
CA ILE A 322 -23.07 4.28 10.81
C ILE A 322 -22.78 5.72 10.38
N GLN A 323 -21.53 6.18 10.48
CA GLN A 323 -21.15 7.53 10.08
C GLN A 323 -21.35 7.77 8.57
N VAL A 324 -21.10 6.79 7.71
CA VAL A 324 -21.43 6.86 6.28
C VAL A 324 -22.93 7.04 6.07
N ALA A 325 -23.73 6.17 6.68
CA ALA A 325 -25.19 6.22 6.56
C ALA A 325 -25.73 7.55 7.07
N GLN A 326 -25.28 8.00 8.24
CA GLN A 326 -25.70 9.28 8.84
C GLN A 326 -25.39 10.45 7.92
N ASN A 327 -24.14 10.58 7.40
CA ASN A 327 -23.79 11.66 6.49
C ASN A 327 -24.64 11.70 5.21
N LEU A 328 -24.96 10.54 4.65
CA LEU A 328 -25.77 10.46 3.43
C LEU A 328 -27.24 10.78 3.72
N VAL A 329 -27.82 10.25 4.80
CA VAL A 329 -29.22 10.47 5.17
C VAL A 329 -29.45 11.90 5.65
N GLU A 330 -28.56 12.47 6.46
CA GLU A 330 -28.65 13.89 6.86
C GLU A 330 -28.60 14.83 5.65
N ASN A 331 -27.71 14.55 4.66
CA ASN A 331 -27.70 15.31 3.42
C ASN A 331 -29.01 15.17 2.66
N ALA A 332 -29.58 13.97 2.56
CA ALA A 332 -30.86 13.76 1.90
C ALA A 332 -32.00 14.52 2.57
N ILE A 333 -32.13 14.48 3.92
CA ILE A 333 -33.10 15.26 4.68
C ILE A 333 -32.90 16.76 4.43
N LYS A 334 -31.65 17.19 4.41
CA LYS A 334 -31.28 18.60 4.27
C LYS A 334 -31.67 19.18 2.93
N TYR A 335 -31.50 18.43 1.84
CA TYR A 335 -31.71 18.93 0.47
C TYR A 335 -33.08 18.58 -0.08
N THR A 336 -33.84 17.67 0.53
CA THR A 336 -35.22 17.40 0.18
C THR A 336 -36.12 18.57 0.58
N SER A 337 -37.05 18.94 -0.29
CA SER A 337 -38.09 19.95 0.01
C SER A 337 -39.14 19.42 1.00
N PRO A 338 -39.77 20.28 1.81
CA PRO A 338 -40.88 19.87 2.67
C PRO A 338 -41.97 19.11 1.90
N GLY A 339 -42.53 18.06 2.48
CA GLY A 339 -43.45 17.12 1.83
C GLY A 339 -42.76 16.08 0.92
N GLY A 340 -41.42 16.12 0.82
CA GLY A 340 -40.66 15.21 -0.03
C GLY A 340 -40.37 13.87 0.64
N VAL A 341 -39.89 12.93 -0.18
CA VAL A 341 -39.55 11.56 0.22
C VAL A 341 -38.07 11.31 0.04
N VAL A 342 -37.43 10.76 1.06
CA VAL A 342 -36.07 10.20 1.00
C VAL A 342 -36.19 8.68 0.92
N VAL A 343 -35.65 8.09 -0.15
CA VAL A 343 -35.65 6.63 -0.33
C VAL A 343 -34.30 6.08 0.10
N VAL A 344 -34.30 5.19 1.08
CA VAL A 344 -33.10 4.50 1.57
C VAL A 344 -33.22 3.02 1.26
N SER A 345 -32.28 2.50 0.50
CA SER A 345 -32.26 1.11 0.05
C SER A 345 -30.94 0.44 0.41
N VAL A 346 -31.01 -0.76 0.97
CA VAL A 346 -29.86 -1.63 1.21
C VAL A 346 -30.02 -2.85 0.31
N GLU A 347 -29.00 -3.15 -0.49
CA GLU A 347 -28.99 -4.29 -1.39
C GLU A 347 -27.83 -5.22 -0.99
N ALA A 348 -28.08 -6.52 -0.94
CA ALA A 348 -27.08 -7.54 -0.63
C ALA A 348 -26.70 -8.30 -1.91
N ASP A 349 -25.50 -8.87 -1.91
CA ASP A 349 -25.00 -9.75 -3.00
C ASP A 349 -24.98 -9.06 -4.38
N VAL A 350 -24.51 -7.81 -4.41
CA VAL A 350 -24.44 -7.00 -5.62
C VAL A 350 -23.09 -7.20 -6.31
N ASP A 351 -23.09 -7.34 -7.64
CA ASP A 351 -21.85 -7.26 -8.43
C ASP A 351 -21.36 -5.79 -8.50
N ALA A 352 -20.05 -5.61 -8.62
CA ALA A 352 -19.46 -4.27 -8.76
C ALA A 352 -19.99 -3.52 -9.99
N ARG A 353 -20.37 -4.22 -11.07
CA ARG A 353 -20.94 -3.60 -12.27
C ARG A 353 -22.36 -3.10 -12.01
N ASP A 354 -23.16 -3.93 -11.31
CA ASP A 354 -24.53 -3.60 -10.97
C ASP A 354 -24.60 -2.47 -9.94
N ALA A 355 -23.61 -2.43 -9.01
CA ALA A 355 -23.50 -1.33 -8.03
C ALA A 355 -23.23 0.02 -8.69
N VAL A 356 -22.48 0.03 -9.80
CA VAL A 356 -22.07 1.25 -10.54
C VAL A 356 -23.03 1.54 -11.71
N ALA A 357 -23.88 0.59 -12.13
CA ALA A 357 -24.75 0.78 -13.29
C ALA A 357 -25.73 1.98 -13.09
N PRO A 358 -25.84 2.88 -14.06
CA PRO A 358 -26.82 3.97 -13.99
C PRO A 358 -28.24 3.39 -13.95
N ARG A 359 -29.03 3.89 -13.01
CA ARG A 359 -30.44 3.50 -12.84
C ARG A 359 -31.36 4.36 -13.70
N ASP A 360 -31.00 5.61 -13.88
CA ASP A 360 -31.74 6.55 -14.70
C ASP A 360 -30.84 7.07 -15.84
N PRO A 361 -31.10 6.70 -17.09
CA PRO A 361 -30.31 7.16 -18.23
C PRO A 361 -30.33 8.67 -18.46
N GLY A 362 -31.30 9.39 -17.87
CA GLY A 362 -31.47 10.84 -17.98
C GLY A 362 -30.56 11.62 -17.04
N GLN A 363 -30.05 10.99 -15.99
CA GLN A 363 -29.24 11.64 -14.96
C GLN A 363 -27.75 11.61 -15.26
N ALA A 364 -27.04 12.66 -14.84
CA ALA A 364 -25.59 12.65 -14.87
C ALA A 364 -25.08 11.65 -13.83
N HIS A 365 -24.28 10.69 -14.29
CA HIS A 365 -23.72 9.61 -13.50
C HIS A 365 -22.20 9.76 -13.40
N LEU A 366 -21.65 9.62 -12.16
CA LEU A 366 -20.20 9.68 -11.93
C LEU A 366 -19.78 8.75 -10.81
N SER A 367 -18.77 7.91 -11.06
CA SER A 367 -18.08 7.17 -10.02
C SER A 367 -17.07 8.09 -9.31
N LEU A 368 -17.34 8.38 -8.04
CA LEU A 368 -16.48 9.23 -7.19
C LEU A 368 -15.32 8.45 -6.57
N LEU A 369 -15.51 7.15 -6.38
CA LEU A 369 -14.52 6.22 -5.88
C LEU A 369 -14.74 4.85 -6.51
N THR A 370 -13.69 4.29 -7.12
CA THR A 370 -13.70 2.96 -7.71
C THR A 370 -12.70 2.08 -6.95
N PRO A 371 -13.12 0.98 -6.32
CA PRO A 371 -12.22 0.08 -5.61
C PRO A 371 -11.35 -0.75 -6.57
N ASP A 372 -10.21 -1.23 -6.07
CA ASP A 372 -9.45 -2.29 -6.72
C ASP A 372 -10.31 -3.55 -6.76
N ARG A 373 -10.63 -4.04 -7.96
CA ARG A 373 -11.55 -5.17 -8.16
C ARG A 373 -10.81 -6.49 -7.97
N ALA A 374 -11.21 -7.28 -6.97
CA ALA A 374 -10.89 -8.70 -6.95
C ALA A 374 -11.90 -9.45 -7.84
N PRO A 375 -11.47 -10.47 -8.61
CA PRO A 375 -12.39 -11.37 -9.31
C PRO A 375 -13.40 -11.95 -8.31
N ASP A 376 -14.68 -12.00 -8.68
CA ASP A 376 -15.77 -12.61 -7.90
C ASP A 376 -16.09 -11.93 -6.56
N GLN A 377 -15.57 -10.72 -6.28
CA GLN A 377 -15.93 -9.97 -5.08
C GLN A 377 -17.38 -9.50 -5.17
N ARG A 378 -18.19 -9.91 -4.17
CA ARG A 378 -19.57 -9.44 -3.99
C ARG A 378 -19.59 -8.28 -3.00
N TYR A 379 -20.60 -7.43 -3.13
CA TYR A 379 -20.75 -6.21 -2.34
C TYR A 379 -22.13 -6.14 -1.69
N VAL A 380 -22.20 -5.36 -0.62
CA VAL A 380 -23.46 -4.81 -0.09
C VAL A 380 -23.49 -3.33 -0.42
N ALA A 381 -24.64 -2.81 -0.86
CA ALA A 381 -24.79 -1.44 -1.32
C ALA A 381 -25.83 -0.70 -0.45
N LEU A 382 -25.49 0.52 -0.05
CA LEU A 382 -26.40 1.52 0.51
C LEU A 382 -26.69 2.56 -0.55
N ARG A 383 -27.94 2.79 -0.86
CA ARG A 383 -28.40 3.86 -1.76
C ARG A 383 -29.30 4.80 -1.01
N VAL A 384 -29.02 6.09 -1.11
CA VAL A 384 -29.84 7.15 -0.53
C VAL A 384 -30.23 8.10 -1.66
N HIS A 385 -31.52 8.19 -1.94
CA HIS A 385 -32.10 9.06 -2.95
C HIS A 385 -32.89 10.17 -2.28
N ASP A 386 -32.60 11.41 -2.65
CA ASP A 386 -33.32 12.60 -2.24
C ASP A 386 -34.12 13.19 -3.42
N ALA A 387 -35.30 13.73 -3.15
CA ALA A 387 -36.14 14.46 -4.11
C ALA A 387 -35.83 15.97 -4.06
N GLY A 388 -34.56 16.32 -3.97
CA GLY A 388 -34.10 17.71 -3.87
C GLY A 388 -33.95 18.41 -5.21
N ALA A 389 -33.27 19.56 -5.19
CA ALA A 389 -33.02 20.38 -6.40
C ALA A 389 -32.04 19.73 -7.40
N GLY A 390 -31.41 18.59 -7.05
CA GLY A 390 -30.40 17.96 -7.85
C GLY A 390 -29.09 18.75 -7.93
N ILE A 391 -28.10 18.20 -8.62
CA ILE A 391 -26.74 18.73 -8.70
C ILE A 391 -26.32 18.81 -10.17
N ALA A 392 -25.80 19.97 -10.59
CA ALA A 392 -25.31 20.14 -11.95
C ALA A 392 -24.03 19.33 -12.19
N ARG A 393 -23.86 18.79 -13.39
CA ARG A 393 -22.79 17.86 -13.77
C ARG A 393 -21.37 18.35 -13.46
N ASN A 394 -21.13 19.66 -13.61
CA ASN A 394 -19.83 20.30 -13.35
C ASN A 394 -19.40 20.25 -11.86
N HIS A 395 -20.37 20.09 -10.94
CA HIS A 395 -20.11 19.99 -9.50
C HIS A 395 -19.83 18.56 -9.02
N LEU A 396 -20.30 17.54 -9.76
CA LEU A 396 -20.19 16.13 -9.32
C LEU A 396 -18.78 15.68 -8.98
N PRO A 397 -17.72 16.00 -9.76
CA PRO A 397 -16.35 15.56 -9.44
C PRO A 397 -15.80 16.14 -8.13
N ARG A 398 -16.35 17.30 -7.71
CA ARG A 398 -15.86 18.07 -6.57
C ARG A 398 -16.62 17.80 -5.27
N LEU A 399 -17.70 17.03 -5.30
CA LEU A 399 -18.58 16.80 -4.13
C LEU A 399 -17.85 16.17 -2.93
N THR A 400 -16.78 15.43 -3.17
CA THR A 400 -15.97 14.80 -2.13
C THR A 400 -14.71 15.60 -1.75
N GLU A 401 -14.52 16.80 -2.34
CA GLU A 401 -13.48 17.73 -1.89
C GLU A 401 -13.84 18.28 -0.50
N ARG A 402 -12.84 18.47 0.36
CA ARG A 402 -13.04 19.01 1.71
C ARG A 402 -13.52 20.45 1.64
N PHE A 403 -14.54 20.79 2.44
CA PHE A 403 -15.18 22.11 2.50
C PHE A 403 -15.89 22.54 1.20
N TYR A 404 -16.01 21.64 0.23
CA TYR A 404 -16.71 21.98 -1.00
C TYR A 404 -18.23 22.08 -0.80
N ARG A 405 -18.82 23.11 -1.35
CA ARG A 405 -20.27 23.34 -1.34
C ARG A 405 -20.69 23.88 -2.70
N VAL A 406 -21.81 23.40 -3.23
CA VAL A 406 -22.37 23.89 -4.49
C VAL A 406 -22.89 25.31 -4.29
N GLU A 407 -22.35 26.28 -5.02
CA GLU A 407 -22.77 27.68 -4.96
C GLU A 407 -24.16 27.86 -5.61
N GLY A 408 -25.03 28.70 -5.00
CA GLY A 408 -26.31 29.09 -5.58
C GLY A 408 -27.56 28.33 -5.16
N GLN A 409 -27.44 27.13 -4.59
CA GLN A 409 -28.57 26.47 -3.95
C GLN A 409 -28.68 26.96 -2.51
N LYS A 410 -29.64 27.79 -2.12
CA LYS A 410 -29.96 28.22 -0.73
C LYS A 410 -28.91 27.88 0.35
N ALA A 411 -27.66 27.74 -0.09
CA ALA A 411 -26.52 27.22 0.67
C ALA A 411 -26.12 28.15 1.84
N ARG A 412 -26.53 29.42 1.79
CA ARG A 412 -26.32 30.37 2.88
C ARG A 412 -27.28 30.16 4.05
N GLU A 413 -28.44 29.56 3.79
CA GLU A 413 -29.48 29.36 4.81
C GLU A 413 -29.42 27.97 5.48
N GLN A 414 -28.70 26.99 4.85
CA GLN A 414 -28.61 25.63 5.40
C GLN A 414 -27.23 25.34 6.00
N PRO A 415 -27.14 25.02 7.28
CA PRO A 415 -25.86 24.72 7.93
C PRO A 415 -25.25 23.43 7.38
N GLY A 416 -23.93 23.43 7.18
CA GLY A 416 -23.16 22.24 6.78
C GLY A 416 -21.69 22.57 6.72
N THR A 417 -20.85 21.62 7.13
CA THR A 417 -19.40 21.78 7.19
C THR A 417 -18.69 21.63 5.84
N GLY A 418 -19.32 20.91 4.88
CA GLY A 418 -18.67 20.53 3.62
C GLY A 418 -17.64 19.39 3.81
N LEU A 419 -17.65 18.72 4.95
CA LEU A 419 -16.75 17.62 5.26
C LEU A 419 -17.43 16.24 5.16
N GLY A 420 -18.76 16.16 5.29
CA GLY A 420 -19.47 14.88 5.38
C GLY A 420 -19.22 13.94 4.21
N LEU A 421 -19.29 14.41 2.95
CA LEU A 421 -19.00 13.56 1.78
C LEU A 421 -17.51 13.22 1.63
N ALA A 422 -16.60 14.07 2.09
CA ALA A 422 -15.18 13.75 2.18
C ALA A 422 -14.94 12.62 3.20
N ILE A 423 -15.58 12.68 4.37
CA ILE A 423 -15.55 11.63 5.39
C ILE A 423 -16.08 10.31 4.81
N VAL A 424 -17.22 10.35 4.12
CA VAL A 424 -17.78 9.16 3.44
C VAL A 424 -16.76 8.55 2.49
N LYS A 425 -16.14 9.36 1.62
CA LYS A 425 -15.13 8.88 0.67
C LYS A 425 -13.97 8.17 1.36
N HIS A 426 -13.39 8.77 2.40
CA HIS A 426 -12.25 8.19 3.12
C HIS A 426 -12.63 6.90 3.86
N ILE A 427 -13.80 6.85 4.50
CA ILE A 427 -14.32 5.63 5.13
C ILE A 427 -14.50 4.52 4.08
N VAL A 428 -15.15 4.83 2.96
CA VAL A 428 -15.43 3.86 1.89
C VAL A 428 -14.12 3.35 1.27
N ASN A 429 -13.13 4.23 1.06
CA ASN A 429 -11.81 3.85 0.58
C ASN A 429 -11.08 2.91 1.56
N ARG A 430 -11.10 3.22 2.84
CA ARG A 430 -10.57 2.35 3.91
C ARG A 430 -11.20 0.96 3.90
N HIS A 431 -12.49 0.88 3.60
CA HIS A 431 -13.25 -0.38 3.48
C HIS A 431 -13.08 -1.08 2.13
N ARG A 432 -12.25 -0.53 1.21
CA ARG A 432 -12.09 -1.04 -0.15
C ARG A 432 -13.41 -1.12 -0.90
N GLY A 433 -14.30 -0.19 -0.61
CA GLY A 433 -15.58 0.00 -1.26
C GLY A 433 -15.53 1.02 -2.39
N GLY A 434 -16.67 1.34 -2.97
CA GLY A 434 -16.81 2.37 -3.98
C GLY A 434 -17.99 3.29 -3.70
N MET A 435 -17.99 4.43 -4.40
CA MET A 435 -19.01 5.47 -4.26
C MET A 435 -19.40 6.02 -5.63
N VAL A 436 -20.69 6.13 -5.86
CA VAL A 436 -21.28 6.66 -7.10
C VAL A 436 -22.31 7.74 -6.77
N VAL A 437 -22.42 8.73 -7.62
CA VAL A 437 -23.47 9.75 -7.58
C VAL A 437 -24.20 9.81 -8.91
N GLU A 438 -25.54 9.87 -8.85
CA GLU A 438 -26.44 10.13 -9.97
C GLU A 438 -27.25 11.35 -9.61
N SER A 439 -27.36 12.32 -10.51
CA SER A 439 -28.18 13.52 -10.25
C SER A 439 -28.52 14.26 -11.52
N ALA A 440 -29.73 14.85 -11.53
CA ALA A 440 -30.16 15.82 -12.52
C ALA A 440 -30.85 17.00 -11.82
N LEU A 441 -30.68 18.20 -12.37
CA LEU A 441 -31.31 19.40 -11.83
C LEU A 441 -32.84 19.26 -11.85
N GLY A 442 -33.46 19.44 -10.69
CA GLY A 442 -34.91 19.33 -10.49
C GLY A 442 -35.42 17.91 -10.23
N GLU A 443 -34.59 16.88 -10.34
CA GLU A 443 -34.98 15.48 -10.14
C GLU A 443 -34.42 14.85 -8.87
N GLY A 444 -33.52 15.57 -8.17
CA GLY A 444 -32.88 15.09 -6.96
C GLY A 444 -31.52 14.44 -7.21
N SER A 445 -31.03 13.73 -6.19
CA SER A 445 -29.74 13.05 -6.25
C SER A 445 -29.80 11.69 -5.60
N THR A 446 -29.00 10.74 -6.13
CA THR A 446 -28.83 9.40 -5.56
C THR A 446 -27.36 9.20 -5.25
N PHE A 447 -27.05 8.94 -3.99
CA PHE A 447 -25.72 8.54 -3.55
C PHE A 447 -25.71 7.03 -3.29
N THR A 448 -24.80 6.32 -3.95
CA THR A 448 -24.63 4.88 -3.75
C THR A 448 -23.24 4.64 -3.18
N VAL A 449 -23.18 3.94 -2.06
CA VAL A 449 -21.95 3.41 -1.46
C VAL A 449 -22.04 1.89 -1.45
N TYR A 450 -20.99 1.21 -1.90
CA TYR A 450 -20.93 -0.23 -1.85
C TYR A 450 -19.64 -0.71 -1.20
N ILE A 451 -19.76 -1.69 -0.30
CA ILE A 451 -18.66 -2.21 0.54
C ILE A 451 -18.55 -3.72 0.32
N PRO A 452 -17.35 -4.32 0.33
CA PRO A 452 -17.18 -5.75 0.18
C PRO A 452 -18.04 -6.54 1.16
N MET A 453 -18.84 -7.47 0.62
CA MET A 453 -19.68 -8.37 1.39
C MET A 453 -18.81 -9.39 2.13
N ALA A 454 -19.15 -9.69 3.36
CA ALA A 454 -18.56 -10.78 4.10
C ALA A 454 -19.09 -12.09 3.52
N GLY A 455 -18.22 -12.89 2.92
CA GLY A 455 -18.61 -14.21 2.40
C GLY A 455 -19.24 -15.08 3.50
N PRO A 456 -20.07 -16.09 3.13
CA PRO A 456 -20.68 -16.98 4.09
C PRO A 456 -19.59 -17.63 4.94
N GLY A 457 -19.61 -17.33 6.23
CA GLY A 457 -18.91 -17.93 7.34
C GLY A 457 -17.58 -18.64 7.09
N ARG A 458 -16.52 -17.99 6.59
CA ARG A 458 -15.16 -18.42 6.92
C ARG A 458 -14.80 -17.81 8.26
N ASP A 459 -14.87 -18.64 9.29
CA ASP A 459 -14.38 -18.34 10.63
C ASP A 459 -12.88 -17.97 10.52
N PRO A 460 -12.44 -16.73 10.86
CA PRO A 460 -11.04 -16.34 10.83
C PRO A 460 -10.15 -17.15 11.81
N ALA A 461 -10.76 -17.93 12.69
CA ALA A 461 -10.07 -18.81 13.64
C ALA A 461 -9.70 -20.19 13.05
N ARG A 462 -10.09 -20.53 11.83
CA ARG A 462 -9.71 -21.82 11.24
C ARG A 462 -8.38 -21.66 10.48
N PRO A 463 -7.28 -22.22 10.96
CA PRO A 463 -5.99 -22.17 10.26
C PRO A 463 -6.16 -22.78 8.85
N GLN A 464 -5.77 -22.04 7.83
CA GLN A 464 -5.71 -22.55 6.46
C GLN A 464 -4.78 -23.77 6.46
N PRO A 465 -5.16 -24.91 5.82
CA PRO A 465 -4.19 -25.94 5.53
C PRO A 465 -3.11 -25.30 4.65
N ARG A 466 -1.89 -25.28 5.17
CA ARG A 466 -0.73 -24.80 4.43
C ARG A 466 -0.59 -25.67 3.20
N ASP A 467 -0.39 -25.09 2.04
CA ASP A 467 -0.12 -25.75 0.73
C ASP A 467 1.14 -26.65 0.73
N THR A 468 1.58 -27.10 1.90
CA THR A 468 2.67 -28.05 2.07
C THR A 468 2.23 -29.50 1.81
N ASP A 469 0.95 -29.80 1.74
CA ASP A 469 0.46 -31.16 1.51
C ASP A 469 0.38 -31.59 0.03
N VAL A 470 0.60 -30.68 -0.93
CA VAL A 470 0.59 -31.04 -2.37
C VAL A 470 1.94 -31.60 -2.83
N ALA A 471 3.03 -31.28 -2.12
CA ALA A 471 4.38 -31.75 -2.49
C ALA A 471 4.72 -33.18 -2.02
N ILE A 472 3.97 -33.77 -1.06
CA ILE A 472 4.27 -35.11 -0.51
C ILE A 472 3.54 -36.21 -1.26
N ARG A 473 2.56 -35.91 -2.11
CA ARG A 473 1.80 -36.93 -2.85
C ARG A 473 2.45 -37.43 -4.15
N LEU A 474 3.59 -36.89 -4.53
CA LEU A 474 4.30 -37.22 -5.79
C LEU A 474 5.52 -38.14 -5.61
N LEU A 475 5.82 -38.61 -4.39
CA LEU A 475 6.99 -39.48 -4.12
C LEU A 475 6.67 -40.75 -3.33
N ALA A 476 5.45 -41.32 -3.44
CA ALA A 476 5.17 -42.65 -2.88
C ALA A 476 5.24 -43.69 -4.00
N PRO A 477 6.13 -44.70 -3.91
CA PRO A 477 6.15 -45.78 -4.87
C PRO A 477 4.94 -46.73 -4.66
N THR A 478 4.30 -47.08 -5.73
CA THR A 478 3.31 -48.14 -5.82
C THR A 478 3.82 -49.45 -5.23
N ALA A 479 3.27 -49.89 -4.13
CA ALA A 479 3.45 -51.24 -3.62
C ALA A 479 2.10 -51.92 -3.55
N THR A 480 2.02 -53.01 -4.32
CA THR A 480 1.03 -54.04 -4.45
C THR A 480 0.61 -54.62 -3.10
N SER A 481 -0.70 -54.85 -2.93
CA SER A 481 -1.29 -55.64 -1.86
C SER A 481 -0.84 -57.13 -1.92
N PRO A 482 -0.84 -57.84 -0.81
CA PRO A 482 -1.98 -58.74 -0.57
C PRO A 482 -2.52 -58.80 0.88
N SER A 483 -3.80 -59.12 0.92
CA SER A 483 -4.67 -59.51 2.02
C SER A 483 -4.04 -60.43 3.05
N GLN A 484 -4.27 -60.17 4.34
CA GLN A 484 -4.66 -61.20 5.33
C GLN A 484 -5.27 -60.59 6.59
N SER A 485 -6.42 -61.12 6.92
CA SER A 485 -7.23 -61.02 8.11
C SER A 485 -6.48 -61.46 9.36
N PHE A 486 -6.60 -60.73 10.49
CA PHE A 486 -6.64 -61.37 11.82
C PHE A 486 -7.44 -60.54 12.83
N THR A 487 -8.14 -61.29 13.65
CA THR A 487 -9.21 -61.06 14.60
C THR A 487 -8.75 -60.48 15.92
N ALA A 488 -9.59 -59.65 16.51
CA ALA A 488 -9.91 -59.35 17.90
C ALA A 488 -8.93 -59.71 19.05
N ALA A 489 -8.75 -58.72 19.97
CA ALA A 489 -8.94 -58.99 21.40
C ALA A 489 -9.05 -57.69 22.21
N ARG A 490 -9.99 -57.73 23.15
CA ARG A 490 -10.37 -56.77 24.19
C ARG A 490 -9.30 -56.63 25.31
N GLY A 491 -9.39 -55.53 26.01
CA GLY A 491 -8.83 -55.34 27.36
C GLY A 491 -8.68 -53.86 27.64
N SER A 492 -9.63 -53.19 28.18
CA SER A 492 -9.99 -52.87 29.58
C SER A 492 -8.87 -52.23 30.40
N SER A 493 -9.22 -51.07 30.95
CA SER A 493 -9.06 -50.70 32.34
C SER A 493 -8.04 -49.62 32.69
N LEU A 494 -8.57 -48.49 33.10
CA LEU A 494 -8.47 -47.87 34.44
C LEU A 494 -7.29 -46.92 34.74
N CYS A 495 -7.74 -45.78 35.20
CA CYS A 495 -7.37 -44.99 36.40
C CYS A 495 -6.37 -43.87 36.25
N ASP A 496 -6.90 -42.74 36.51
CA ASP A 496 -6.75 -41.86 37.69
C ASP A 496 -5.51 -40.95 37.74
N GLY A 497 -5.85 -39.73 38.03
CA GLY A 497 -5.07 -38.95 38.99
C GLY A 497 -4.70 -37.54 38.52
N ALA A 498 -5.57 -36.60 38.72
CA ALA A 498 -5.47 -35.51 39.71
C ALA A 498 -4.34 -34.50 39.55
N SER A 499 -4.79 -33.27 39.43
CA SER A 499 -4.49 -32.14 40.34
C SER A 499 -3.36 -31.17 40.00
N LEU A 500 -3.81 -29.95 39.77
CA LEU A 500 -3.57 -28.74 40.58
C LEU A 500 -2.32 -27.90 40.34
N ILE A 501 -2.63 -26.60 40.32
CA ILE A 501 -1.92 -25.43 40.87
C ILE A 501 -1.25 -24.54 39.79
N THR A 502 -1.84 -23.41 39.45
CA THR A 502 -1.88 -22.04 40.02
C THR A 502 -0.68 -21.16 39.62
N SER A 503 -1.11 -20.02 39.09
CA SER A 503 -0.57 -18.62 39.20
C SER A 503 0.88 -18.33 38.75
N VAL A 504 1.06 -17.40 37.89
CA VAL A 504 1.16 -15.93 38.04
C VAL A 504 0.93 -15.27 36.68
#